data_aac933ab83cf380e48595b1e5ad8dc38
#
_entry.id   aac933ab83cf380e48595b1e5ad8dc38
#
_cell.length_a   1.000
_cell.length_b   1.000
_cell.length_c   1.000
_cell.angle_alpha   90.00
_cell.angle_beta   90.00
_cell.angle_gamma   90.00
#
_symmetry.space_group_name_H-M   'P 1'
#
loop_
_entity.id
_entity.type
_entity.pdbx_description
1 polymer ?
#
loop_
_entity_poly.entity_id
_entity_poly.type
_entity_poly.pdbx_seq_one_letter_code
_entity_poly.pdbx_strand_id
1 'polypeptide(L)'
;AEGLAYKCTCTKEALDKMREKAKAEGKPIRYDGTCRNKDSVPDDLPFTVRFKAPQEGTTVLGDLVHGEVIIENNQLDDLILLRSDGTPTYNLSVVVDDHDMGITHVIRGDDHLTNAVRQSQIFDALSWSRPAYAHIPLIHGADGAKLSKRHGALGVEAYKDMGFLPEAMRNYLARLGWSHGDDELFSTADLINWFDIAAIGLSLIHI
;
A
#
# COMPACT_ATOMS: atom_id res chain seq x y z
N ALA A 1 -21.53 17.94 0.05
CA ALA A 1 -20.27 17.36 -0.42
C ALA A 1 -19.23 18.46 -0.45
N GLU A 2 -18.13 18.27 0.25
CA GLU A 2 -17.09 19.28 0.51
C GLU A 2 -16.12 19.49 -0.67
N GLY A 3 -16.45 18.98 -1.86
CA GLY A 3 -15.62 19.13 -3.06
C GLY A 3 -14.36 18.24 -3.10
N LEU A 4 -14.24 17.28 -2.15
CA LEU A 4 -13.08 16.39 -2.03
C LEU A 4 -13.12 15.19 -2.99
N ALA A 5 -14.24 15.00 -3.67
CA ALA A 5 -14.43 13.94 -4.66
C ALA A 5 -15.34 14.43 -5.79
N TYR A 6 -15.28 13.77 -6.94
CA TYR A 6 -16.07 14.11 -8.12
C TYR A 6 -16.46 12.87 -8.93
N LYS A 7 -17.55 13.00 -9.70
CA LYS A 7 -18.02 11.98 -10.63
C LYS A 7 -17.17 12.00 -11.91
N CYS A 8 -16.70 10.84 -12.34
CA CYS A 8 -15.96 10.66 -13.58
C CYS A 8 -16.70 9.71 -14.52
N THR A 9 -17.04 10.20 -15.70
CA THR A 9 -17.78 9.47 -16.76
C THR A 9 -16.88 9.00 -17.90
N CYS A 10 -15.55 8.98 -17.71
CA CYS A 10 -14.64 8.45 -18.72
C CYS A 10 -14.95 6.97 -18.97
N THR A 11 -15.18 6.60 -20.24
CA THR A 11 -15.36 5.20 -20.62
C THR A 11 -14.03 4.44 -20.55
N LYS A 12 -14.11 3.11 -20.56
CA LYS A 12 -12.91 2.25 -20.58
C LYS A 12 -12.03 2.56 -21.79
N GLU A 13 -12.64 2.73 -22.96
CA GLU A 13 -11.95 3.03 -24.22
C GLU A 13 -11.22 4.39 -24.16
N ALA A 14 -11.84 5.40 -23.52
CA ALA A 14 -11.20 6.70 -23.33
C ALA A 14 -9.99 6.60 -22.40
N LEU A 15 -10.11 5.83 -21.32
CA LEU A 15 -9.01 5.59 -20.38
C LEU A 15 -7.88 4.77 -21.02
N ASP A 16 -8.20 3.79 -21.86
CA ASP A 16 -7.20 2.98 -22.55
C ASP A 16 -6.41 3.81 -23.58
N LYS A 17 -7.10 4.66 -24.36
CA LYS A 17 -6.44 5.63 -25.27
C LYS A 17 -5.51 6.59 -24.53
N MET A 18 -5.92 7.06 -23.36
CA MET A 18 -5.09 7.92 -22.49
C MET A 18 -3.81 7.19 -22.03
N ARG A 19 -3.93 5.93 -21.64
CA ARG A 19 -2.80 5.08 -21.24
C ARG A 19 -1.83 4.81 -22.39
N GLU A 20 -2.38 4.48 -23.57
CA GLU A 20 -1.58 4.26 -24.79
C GLU A 20 -0.81 5.51 -25.19
N LYS A 21 -1.47 6.67 -25.13
CA LYS A 21 -0.84 7.97 -25.42
C LYS A 21 0.31 8.24 -24.44
N ALA A 22 0.05 8.10 -23.12
CA ALA A 22 1.08 8.31 -22.11
C ALA A 22 2.27 7.37 -22.31
N LYS A 23 2.01 6.10 -22.64
CA LYS A 23 3.06 5.11 -22.95
C LYS A 23 3.87 5.50 -24.19
N ALA A 24 3.21 5.93 -25.27
CA ALA A 24 3.87 6.38 -26.49
C ALA A 24 4.76 7.62 -26.29
N GLU A 25 4.35 8.50 -25.35
CA GLU A 25 5.09 9.72 -24.98
C GLU A 25 6.16 9.47 -23.89
N GLY A 26 6.34 8.22 -23.42
CA GLY A 26 7.27 7.90 -22.31
C GLY A 26 6.87 8.53 -20.96
N LYS A 27 5.62 8.92 -20.81
CA LYS A 27 5.08 9.52 -19.59
C LYS A 27 4.51 8.47 -18.63
N PRO A 28 4.51 8.74 -17.34
CA PRO A 28 3.82 7.88 -16.37
C PRO A 28 2.35 7.69 -16.73
N ILE A 29 1.87 6.46 -16.64
CA ILE A 29 0.46 6.12 -16.91
C ILE A 29 -0.38 6.56 -15.72
N ARG A 30 -1.07 7.69 -15.86
CA ARG A 30 -1.93 8.29 -14.84
C ARG A 30 -3.22 8.82 -15.46
N TYR A 31 -4.24 8.98 -14.62
CA TYR A 31 -5.43 9.70 -15.03
C TYR A 31 -5.14 11.19 -15.18
N ASP A 32 -5.54 11.79 -16.28
CA ASP A 32 -5.21 13.18 -16.67
C ASP A 32 -6.11 14.25 -16.05
N GLY A 33 -7.09 13.84 -15.22
CA GLY A 33 -8.02 14.78 -14.60
C GLY A 33 -9.15 15.29 -15.51
N THR A 34 -9.39 14.69 -16.67
CA THR A 34 -10.40 15.14 -17.67
C THR A 34 -11.77 15.51 -17.06
N CYS A 35 -12.22 14.80 -16.00
CA CYS A 35 -13.51 15.09 -15.36
C CYS A 35 -13.38 15.92 -14.07
N ARG A 36 -12.15 16.24 -13.63
CA ARG A 36 -11.89 16.83 -12.32
C ARG A 36 -12.58 18.18 -12.08
N ASN A 37 -12.70 18.99 -13.12
CA ASN A 37 -13.22 20.36 -13.04
C ASN A 37 -14.53 20.52 -13.84
N LYS A 38 -15.26 19.41 -14.06
CA LYS A 38 -16.60 19.51 -14.66
C LYS A 38 -17.61 19.98 -13.62
N ASP A 39 -18.36 21.02 -13.94
CA ASP A 39 -19.37 21.61 -13.05
C ASP A 39 -20.53 20.65 -12.77
N SER A 40 -20.89 19.83 -13.74
CA SER A 40 -21.93 18.82 -13.59
C SER A 40 -21.65 17.59 -14.45
N VAL A 41 -22.17 16.47 -13.99
CA VAL A 41 -22.20 15.20 -14.73
C VAL A 41 -23.67 14.80 -14.84
N PRO A 42 -24.17 14.45 -16.04
CA PRO A 42 -25.53 13.95 -16.21
C PRO A 42 -25.79 12.74 -15.31
N ASP A 43 -26.95 12.71 -14.64
CA ASP A 43 -27.27 11.65 -13.66
C ASP A 43 -27.61 10.31 -14.33
N ASP A 44 -27.92 10.31 -15.60
CA ASP A 44 -28.24 9.15 -16.42
C ASP A 44 -27.02 8.39 -16.95
N LEU A 45 -25.82 8.95 -16.81
CA LEU A 45 -24.58 8.30 -17.25
C LEU A 45 -23.94 7.50 -16.12
N PRO A 46 -23.44 6.28 -16.42
CA PRO A 46 -22.64 5.54 -15.46
C PRO A 46 -21.38 6.33 -15.13
N PHE A 47 -21.05 6.41 -13.84
CA PHE A 47 -19.90 7.15 -13.36
C PHE A 47 -19.14 6.36 -12.30
N THR A 48 -17.87 6.68 -12.15
CA THR A 48 -17.05 6.32 -11.00
C THR A 48 -16.87 7.56 -10.13
N VAL A 49 -16.62 7.38 -8.83
CA VAL A 49 -16.23 8.50 -7.96
C VAL A 49 -14.73 8.50 -7.79
N ARG A 50 -14.10 9.64 -8.07
CA ARG A 50 -12.67 9.84 -7.88
C ARG A 50 -12.38 10.78 -6.71
N PHE A 51 -11.31 10.49 -5.99
CA PHE A 51 -10.74 11.40 -5.01
C PHE A 51 -10.14 12.61 -5.74
N LYS A 52 -10.41 13.80 -5.23
CA LYS A 52 -9.81 15.04 -5.73
C LYS A 52 -8.47 15.27 -4.99
N ALA A 53 -7.46 14.49 -5.37
CA ALA A 53 -6.15 14.51 -4.70
C ALA A 53 -5.49 15.89 -4.79
N PRO A 54 -4.69 16.33 -3.81
CA PRO A 54 -3.86 17.52 -3.94
C PRO A 54 -2.93 17.39 -5.16
N GLN A 55 -2.75 18.46 -5.92
CA GLN A 55 -1.90 18.48 -7.12
C GLN A 55 -0.58 19.22 -6.89
N GLU A 56 -0.55 20.15 -5.93
CA GLU A 56 0.62 20.95 -5.58
C GLU A 56 1.17 20.52 -4.22
N GLY A 57 2.44 20.83 -3.98
CA GLY A 57 3.14 20.47 -2.76
C GLY A 57 3.49 19.00 -2.67
N THR A 58 3.76 18.54 -1.47
CA THR A 58 4.21 17.18 -1.16
C THR A 58 3.29 16.50 -0.15
N THR A 59 3.19 15.19 -0.24
CA THR A 59 2.63 14.36 0.84
C THR A 59 3.79 13.68 1.57
N VAL A 60 3.86 13.89 2.87
CA VAL A 60 4.85 13.28 3.74
C VAL A 60 4.21 12.15 4.51
N LEU A 61 4.85 10.99 4.47
CA LEU A 61 4.49 9.78 5.22
C LEU A 61 5.64 9.43 6.16
N GLY A 62 5.40 9.47 7.47
CA GLY A 62 6.32 8.89 8.45
C GLY A 62 6.18 7.38 8.44
N ASP A 63 7.25 6.67 8.11
CA ASP A 63 7.32 5.21 8.12
C ASP A 63 8.35 4.73 9.14
N LEU A 64 7.98 3.77 9.98
CA LEU A 64 8.83 3.32 11.08
C LEU A 64 10.08 2.57 10.60
N VAL A 65 10.10 2.10 9.36
CA VAL A 65 11.22 1.35 8.75
C VAL A 65 11.98 2.21 7.75
N HIS A 66 11.25 2.91 6.87
CA HIS A 66 11.83 3.75 5.81
C HIS A 66 12.14 5.19 6.26
N GLY A 67 11.70 5.59 7.45
CA GLY A 67 11.79 6.98 7.89
C GLY A 67 10.78 7.87 7.16
N GLU A 68 11.17 9.09 6.84
CA GLU A 68 10.31 10.05 6.18
C GLU A 68 10.28 9.81 4.66
N VAL A 69 9.13 9.44 4.13
CA VAL A 69 8.87 9.24 2.70
C VAL A 69 8.13 10.45 2.16
N ILE A 70 8.74 11.18 1.23
CA ILE A 70 8.20 12.40 0.63
C ILE A 70 7.85 12.11 -0.83
N ILE A 71 6.62 12.37 -1.23
CA ILE A 71 6.17 12.24 -2.62
C ILE A 71 5.54 13.56 -3.08
N GLU A 72 6.01 14.08 -4.22
CA GLU A 72 5.40 15.21 -4.89
C GLU A 72 3.96 14.86 -5.30
N ASN A 73 3.00 15.71 -4.93
CA ASN A 73 1.58 15.44 -5.19
C ASN A 73 1.26 15.33 -6.69
N ASN A 74 2.00 16.05 -7.53
CA ASN A 74 1.88 15.94 -8.99
C ASN A 74 2.30 14.57 -9.55
N GLN A 75 2.94 13.71 -8.75
CA GLN A 75 3.26 12.33 -9.12
C GLN A 75 2.10 11.36 -8.87
N LEU A 76 1.08 11.79 -8.16
CA LEU A 76 -0.12 11.01 -7.86
C LEU A 76 -1.26 11.45 -8.78
N ASP A 77 -2.19 10.55 -9.05
CA ASP A 77 -3.40 10.81 -9.81
C ASP A 77 -4.65 10.70 -8.94
N ASP A 78 -5.76 11.24 -9.43
CA ASP A 78 -7.06 11.13 -8.78
C ASP A 78 -7.54 9.68 -8.81
N LEU A 79 -7.31 8.96 -7.72
CA LEU A 79 -7.69 7.55 -7.62
C LEU A 79 -9.22 7.36 -7.61
N ILE A 80 -9.67 6.22 -8.11
CA ILE A 80 -11.07 5.85 -7.99
C ILE A 80 -11.37 5.41 -6.56
N LEU A 81 -12.36 6.01 -5.92
CA LEU A 81 -12.89 5.63 -4.62
C LEU A 81 -14.03 4.61 -4.74
N LEU A 82 -15.00 4.90 -5.64
CA LEU A 82 -16.12 4.00 -5.93
C LEU A 82 -16.15 3.64 -7.40
N ARG A 83 -16.39 2.37 -7.69
CA ARG A 83 -16.66 1.87 -9.03
C ARG A 83 -18.06 2.28 -9.51
N SER A 84 -18.34 2.09 -10.78
CA SER A 84 -19.67 2.41 -11.38
C SER A 84 -20.81 1.56 -10.83
N ASP A 85 -20.52 0.41 -10.25
CA ASP A 85 -21.48 -0.44 -9.55
C ASP A 85 -21.71 -0.04 -8.08
N GLY A 86 -21.06 1.05 -7.62
CA GLY A 86 -21.14 1.54 -6.25
C GLY A 86 -20.20 0.83 -5.27
N THR A 87 -19.42 -0.18 -5.71
CA THR A 87 -18.49 -0.86 -4.82
C THR A 87 -17.24 0.00 -4.55
N PRO A 88 -16.76 0.08 -3.30
CA PRO A 88 -15.53 0.81 -2.99
C PRO A 88 -14.31 0.12 -3.57
N THR A 89 -13.26 0.90 -3.82
CA THR A 89 -11.95 0.36 -4.17
C THR A 89 -11.15 0.07 -2.92
N TYR A 90 -10.08 -0.72 -3.07
CA TYR A 90 -9.18 -1.13 -2.00
C TYR A 90 -8.73 0.05 -1.12
N ASN A 91 -8.26 1.15 -1.72
CA ASN A 91 -7.71 2.27 -0.94
C ASN A 91 -8.77 2.97 -0.08
N LEU A 92 -10.02 3.07 -0.54
CA LEU A 92 -11.10 3.61 0.29
C LEU A 92 -11.52 2.63 1.38
N SER A 93 -11.73 1.36 1.03
CA SER A 93 -12.15 0.34 2.00
C SER A 93 -11.18 0.23 3.16
N VAL A 94 -9.86 0.12 2.85
CA VAL A 94 -8.83 0.00 3.88
C VAL A 94 -8.81 1.21 4.81
N VAL A 95 -8.93 2.44 4.29
CA VAL A 95 -8.95 3.65 5.14
C VAL A 95 -10.15 3.66 6.08
N VAL A 96 -11.33 3.28 5.57
CA VAL A 96 -12.55 3.23 6.39
C VAL A 96 -12.44 2.12 7.43
N ASP A 97 -12.03 0.92 7.03
CA ASP A 97 -11.90 -0.23 7.94
C ASP A 97 -10.84 0.06 9.03
N ASP A 98 -9.69 0.61 8.67
CA ASP A 98 -8.61 0.96 9.61
C ASP A 98 -9.10 2.01 10.63
N HIS A 99 -9.83 3.03 10.17
CA HIS A 99 -10.42 4.03 11.05
C HIS A 99 -11.47 3.43 11.99
N ASP A 100 -12.45 2.71 11.45
CA ASP A 100 -13.61 2.21 12.22
C ASP A 100 -13.19 1.10 13.20
N MET A 101 -12.17 0.31 12.84
CA MET A 101 -11.59 -0.72 13.71
C MET A 101 -10.55 -0.17 14.69
N GLY A 102 -10.19 1.11 14.62
CA GLY A 102 -9.21 1.74 15.50
C GLY A 102 -7.80 1.17 15.32
N ILE A 103 -7.40 0.85 14.08
CA ILE A 103 -6.07 0.33 13.76
C ILE A 103 -5.02 1.40 14.08
N THR A 104 -4.07 1.04 14.91
CA THR A 104 -2.99 1.94 15.35
C THR A 104 -1.74 1.84 14.49
N HIS A 105 -1.46 0.64 13.96
CA HIS A 105 -0.26 0.36 13.17
C HIS A 105 -0.62 -0.48 11.94
N VAL A 106 -0.07 -0.11 10.78
CA VAL A 106 -0.18 -0.85 9.52
C VAL A 106 1.21 -1.35 9.15
N ILE A 107 1.45 -2.65 9.35
CA ILE A 107 2.73 -3.31 9.05
C ILE A 107 2.51 -4.22 7.85
N ARG A 108 3.21 -3.96 6.72
CA ARG A 108 3.00 -4.71 5.48
C ARG A 108 4.22 -4.63 4.54
N GLY A 109 4.17 -5.30 3.40
CA GLY A 109 5.24 -5.24 2.41
C GLY A 109 5.40 -3.85 1.77
N ASP A 110 6.63 -3.49 1.40
CA ASP A 110 7.00 -2.19 0.83
C ASP A 110 6.44 -1.94 -0.58
N ASP A 111 5.93 -2.97 -1.27
CA ASP A 111 5.16 -2.84 -2.49
C ASP A 111 3.84 -2.04 -2.30
N HIS A 112 3.43 -1.84 -1.05
CA HIS A 112 2.28 -1.01 -0.68
C HIS A 112 2.64 0.42 -0.26
N LEU A 113 3.89 0.84 -0.31
CA LEU A 113 4.33 2.16 0.15
C LEU A 113 3.59 3.32 -0.56
N THR A 114 3.47 3.24 -1.90
CA THR A 114 2.70 4.24 -2.67
C THR A 114 1.21 4.24 -2.30
N ASN A 115 0.65 3.08 -1.92
CA ASN A 115 -0.73 3.02 -1.44
C ASN A 115 -0.88 3.75 -0.10
N ALA A 116 0.09 3.63 0.81
CA ALA A 116 0.07 4.33 2.09
C ALA A 116 0.03 5.86 1.91
N VAL A 117 0.81 6.40 0.96
CA VAL A 117 0.77 7.84 0.64
C VAL A 117 -0.62 8.26 0.13
N ARG A 118 -1.24 7.48 -0.76
CA ARG A 118 -2.59 7.73 -1.26
C ARG A 118 -3.65 7.61 -0.16
N GLN A 119 -3.51 6.62 0.72
CA GLN A 119 -4.38 6.41 1.87
C GLN A 119 -4.26 7.56 2.89
N SER A 120 -3.04 8.06 3.13
CA SER A 120 -2.80 9.22 3.98
C SER A 120 -3.56 10.45 3.49
N GLN A 121 -3.59 10.69 2.18
CA GLN A 121 -4.36 11.80 1.63
C GLN A 121 -5.87 11.64 1.87
N ILE A 122 -6.39 10.41 1.88
CA ILE A 122 -7.81 10.16 2.19
C ILE A 122 -8.07 10.40 3.69
N PHE A 123 -7.19 9.92 4.59
CA PHE A 123 -7.27 10.21 6.03
C PHE A 123 -7.32 11.71 6.30
N ASP A 124 -6.42 12.47 5.68
CA ASP A 124 -6.36 13.93 5.83
C ASP A 124 -7.63 14.61 5.33
N ALA A 125 -8.13 14.19 4.15
CA ALA A 125 -9.35 14.74 3.56
C ALA A 125 -10.59 14.48 4.42
N LEU A 126 -10.59 13.41 5.21
CA LEU A 126 -11.65 13.08 6.16
C LEU A 126 -11.39 13.66 7.57
N SER A 127 -10.26 14.34 7.77
CA SER A 127 -9.82 14.83 9.08
C SER A 127 -9.68 13.71 10.12
N TRP A 128 -9.29 12.51 9.66
CA TRP A 128 -9.04 11.36 10.50
C TRP A 128 -7.56 11.23 10.85
N SER A 129 -7.26 10.71 12.04
CA SER A 129 -5.89 10.41 12.43
C SER A 129 -5.34 9.25 11.61
N ARG A 130 -4.13 9.42 11.06
CA ARG A 130 -3.43 8.36 10.34
C ARG A 130 -2.90 7.32 11.31
N PRO A 131 -2.93 6.01 10.98
CA PRO A 131 -2.18 5.00 11.71
C PRO A 131 -0.67 5.21 11.53
N ALA A 132 0.14 4.62 12.39
CA ALA A 132 1.58 4.49 12.16
C ALA A 132 1.81 3.45 11.05
N TYR A 133 2.72 3.74 10.12
CA TYR A 133 3.05 2.84 9.02
C TYR A 133 4.43 2.22 9.21
N ALA A 134 4.55 0.96 8.82
CA ALA A 134 5.83 0.25 8.72
C ALA A 134 5.83 -0.63 7.49
N HIS A 135 6.62 -0.28 6.48
CA HIS A 135 6.75 -1.06 5.27
C HIS A 135 8.03 -1.89 5.32
N ILE A 136 7.88 -3.21 5.34
CA ILE A 136 8.98 -4.17 5.45
C ILE A 136 9.39 -4.65 4.05
N PRO A 137 10.69 -4.95 3.83
CA PRO A 137 11.18 -5.48 2.57
C PRO A 137 10.48 -6.77 2.16
N LEU A 138 10.30 -6.94 0.85
CA LEU A 138 9.78 -8.19 0.30
C LEU A 138 10.86 -9.25 0.26
N ILE A 139 10.42 -10.51 0.42
CA ILE A 139 11.26 -11.68 0.19
C ILE A 139 11.24 -11.97 -1.31
N HIS A 140 12.42 -12.16 -1.90
CA HIS A 140 12.62 -12.44 -3.31
C HIS A 140 13.14 -13.87 -3.52
N GLY A 141 12.70 -14.49 -4.61
CA GLY A 141 13.25 -15.76 -5.07
C GLY A 141 14.61 -15.58 -5.76
N ALA A 142 15.23 -16.68 -6.13
CA ALA A 142 16.52 -16.68 -6.84
C ALA A 142 16.50 -15.96 -8.20
N ASP A 143 15.30 -15.80 -8.79
CA ASP A 143 15.07 -15.03 -10.01
C ASP A 143 14.95 -13.51 -9.79
N GLY A 144 15.08 -13.05 -8.55
CA GLY A 144 14.91 -11.66 -8.15
C GLY A 144 13.45 -11.18 -8.13
N ALA A 145 12.46 -12.02 -8.42
CA ALA A 145 11.06 -11.67 -8.34
C ALA A 145 10.51 -11.89 -6.93
N LYS A 146 9.46 -11.15 -6.57
CA LYS A 146 8.75 -11.35 -5.30
C LYS A 146 8.38 -12.81 -5.12
N LEU A 147 8.76 -13.38 -3.97
CA LEU A 147 8.47 -14.77 -3.63
C LEU A 147 6.94 -15.02 -3.67
N SER A 148 6.54 -16.06 -4.35
CA SER A 148 5.14 -16.43 -4.52
C SER A 148 4.99 -17.96 -4.60
N LYS A 149 3.76 -18.46 -4.54
CA LYS A 149 3.47 -19.90 -4.66
C LYS A 149 4.08 -20.56 -5.90
N ARG A 150 4.22 -19.83 -7.02
CA ARG A 150 4.89 -20.33 -8.25
C ARG A 150 6.38 -20.59 -8.07
N HIS A 151 7.02 -19.99 -7.06
CA HIS A 151 8.41 -20.23 -6.68
C HIS A 151 8.55 -21.34 -5.63
N GLY A 152 7.47 -22.12 -5.37
CA GLY A 152 7.50 -23.17 -4.36
C GLY A 152 7.35 -22.68 -2.92
N ALA A 153 7.01 -21.40 -2.70
CA ALA A 153 6.76 -20.91 -1.35
C ALA A 153 5.61 -21.69 -0.70
N LEU A 154 5.91 -22.31 0.42
CA LEU A 154 4.97 -23.10 1.20
C LEU A 154 4.21 -22.22 2.19
N GLY A 155 2.95 -22.57 2.45
CA GLY A 155 2.21 -22.00 3.57
C GLY A 155 2.70 -22.57 4.91
N VAL A 156 2.37 -21.87 6.00
CA VAL A 156 2.77 -22.27 7.37
C VAL A 156 2.31 -23.71 7.71
N GLU A 157 1.16 -24.12 7.18
CA GLU A 157 0.60 -25.46 7.36
C GLU A 157 1.56 -26.56 6.86
N ALA A 158 2.21 -26.34 5.72
CA ALA A 158 3.16 -27.30 5.18
C ALA A 158 4.38 -27.50 6.09
N TYR A 159 4.87 -26.44 6.73
CA TYR A 159 5.96 -26.54 7.70
C TYR A 159 5.52 -27.31 8.96
N LYS A 160 4.28 -27.11 9.42
CA LYS A 160 3.70 -27.91 10.50
C LYS A 160 3.65 -29.39 10.16
N ASP A 161 3.20 -29.71 8.94
CA ASP A 161 3.11 -31.11 8.45
C ASP A 161 4.50 -31.76 8.31
N MET A 162 5.53 -30.98 8.04
CA MET A 162 6.92 -31.42 8.04
C MET A 162 7.52 -31.55 9.45
N GLY A 163 6.77 -31.20 10.51
CA GLY A 163 7.19 -31.35 11.90
C GLY A 163 7.96 -30.16 12.47
N PHE A 164 7.99 -29.00 11.81
CA PHE A 164 8.61 -27.82 12.38
C PHE A 164 7.79 -27.27 13.56
N LEU A 165 8.48 -26.95 14.66
CA LEU A 165 7.85 -26.37 15.83
C LEU A 165 7.46 -24.91 15.60
N PRO A 166 6.37 -24.42 16.17
CA PRO A 166 5.96 -23.01 16.04
C PRO A 166 7.03 -22.02 16.51
N GLU A 167 7.81 -22.36 17.54
CA GLU A 167 8.91 -21.56 18.07
C GLU A 167 10.03 -21.40 17.04
N ALA A 168 10.41 -22.50 16.38
CA ALA A 168 11.43 -22.50 15.33
C ALA A 168 10.98 -21.64 14.13
N MET A 169 9.72 -21.74 13.75
CA MET A 169 9.16 -20.92 12.68
C MET A 169 9.14 -19.43 13.04
N ARG A 170 8.74 -19.06 14.25
CA ARG A 170 8.78 -17.67 14.72
C ARG A 170 10.20 -17.11 14.71
N ASN A 171 11.14 -17.87 15.24
CA ASN A 171 12.55 -17.49 15.26
C ASN A 171 13.09 -17.27 13.84
N TYR A 172 12.83 -18.19 12.93
CA TYR A 172 13.24 -18.10 11.53
C TYR A 172 12.63 -16.88 10.84
N LEU A 173 11.31 -16.68 10.95
CA LEU A 173 10.60 -15.56 10.33
C LEU A 173 11.06 -14.21 10.86
N ALA A 174 11.34 -14.10 12.18
CA ALA A 174 11.86 -12.88 12.76
C ALA A 174 13.21 -12.48 12.14
N ARG A 175 14.08 -13.46 11.89
CA ARG A 175 15.41 -13.22 11.30
C ARG A 175 15.41 -12.87 9.83
N LEU A 176 14.29 -12.99 9.14
CA LEU A 176 14.20 -12.61 7.73
C LEU A 176 14.30 -11.10 7.46
N GLY A 177 14.29 -10.27 8.47
CA GLY A 177 14.43 -8.81 8.27
C GLY A 177 14.91 -8.09 9.52
N TRP A 178 15.11 -8.83 10.62
CA TRP A 178 15.53 -8.29 11.90
C TRP A 178 16.60 -9.18 12.54
N SER A 179 17.47 -8.60 13.35
CA SER A 179 18.50 -9.31 14.11
C SER A 179 18.74 -8.62 15.44
N HIS A 180 19.23 -9.38 16.42
CA HIS A 180 19.72 -8.87 17.69
C HIS A 180 21.17 -9.30 17.88
N GLY A 181 22.10 -8.42 17.52
CA GLY A 181 23.52 -8.75 17.54
C GLY A 181 23.83 -10.01 16.74
N ASP A 182 24.61 -10.91 17.35
CA ASP A 182 24.98 -12.20 16.77
C ASP A 182 24.08 -13.37 17.23
N ASP A 183 23.03 -13.08 17.98
CA ASP A 183 22.08 -14.09 18.46
C ASP A 183 21.33 -14.73 17.31
N GLU A 184 21.32 -16.05 17.25
CA GLU A 184 20.63 -16.82 16.24
C GLU A 184 19.35 -17.48 16.74
N LEU A 185 19.29 -17.76 18.03
CA LEU A 185 18.15 -18.42 18.68
C LEU A 185 17.66 -17.57 19.85
N PHE A 186 16.36 -17.27 19.83
CA PHE A 186 15.73 -16.54 20.90
C PHE A 186 14.38 -17.17 21.28
N SER A 187 14.07 -17.09 22.56
CA SER A 187 12.73 -17.44 23.04
C SER A 187 11.70 -16.40 22.59
N THR A 188 10.42 -16.73 22.70
CA THR A 188 9.34 -15.76 22.46
C THR A 188 9.45 -14.56 23.42
N ALA A 189 9.90 -14.77 24.67
CA ALA A 189 10.10 -13.70 25.63
C ALA A 189 11.23 -12.76 25.20
N ASP A 190 12.34 -13.31 24.72
CA ASP A 190 13.45 -12.52 24.19
C ASP A 190 13.01 -11.70 22.97
N LEU A 191 12.26 -12.31 22.04
CA LEU A 191 11.71 -11.61 20.88
C LEU A 191 10.84 -10.42 21.30
N ILE A 192 9.96 -10.59 22.27
CA ILE A 192 9.08 -9.51 22.76
C ILE A 192 9.92 -8.39 23.42
N ASN A 193 10.97 -8.75 24.15
CA ASN A 193 11.79 -7.77 24.86
C ASN A 193 12.77 -7.01 23.96
N TRP A 194 13.26 -7.64 22.90
CA TRP A 194 14.33 -7.10 22.05
C TRP A 194 13.83 -6.53 20.74
N PHE A 195 12.65 -6.95 20.27
CA PHE A 195 12.13 -6.51 18.97
C PHE A 195 11.89 -5.00 18.95
N ASP A 196 12.54 -4.37 18.00
CA ASP A 196 12.30 -2.97 17.63
C ASP A 196 12.01 -2.90 16.14
N ILE A 197 10.84 -2.38 15.79
CA ILE A 197 10.41 -2.25 14.39
C ILE A 197 11.33 -1.31 13.60
N ALA A 198 11.92 -0.31 14.25
CA ALA A 198 12.87 0.60 13.62
C ALA A 198 14.22 -0.05 13.29
N ALA A 199 14.50 -1.22 13.89
CA ALA A 199 15.70 -2.00 13.59
C ALA A 199 15.54 -2.99 12.43
N ILE A 200 14.38 -2.99 11.75
CA ILE A 200 14.18 -3.81 10.54
C ILE A 200 15.06 -3.28 9.42
N GLY A 201 15.89 -4.17 8.86
CA GLY A 201 16.78 -3.83 7.75
C GLY A 201 16.02 -3.61 6.45
N LEU A 202 16.45 -2.61 5.67
CA LEU A 202 15.91 -2.31 4.33
C LEU A 202 16.51 -3.19 3.22
N SER A 203 17.41 -4.10 3.57
CA SER A 203 18.03 -5.00 2.60
C SER A 203 17.02 -6.00 2.05
N LEU A 204 17.05 -6.19 0.73
CA LEU A 204 16.30 -7.27 0.08
C LEU A 204 16.70 -8.61 0.67
N ILE A 205 15.70 -9.38 1.13
CA ILE A 205 15.94 -10.72 1.66
C ILE A 205 15.85 -11.69 0.50
N HIS A 206 16.97 -12.32 0.16
CA HIS A 206 17.07 -13.38 -0.83
C HIS A 206 17.06 -14.74 -0.15
N ILE A 207 16.16 -15.61 -0.58
CA ILE A 207 16.12 -17.04 -0.18
C ILE A 207 16.52 -17.89 -1.38
#